data_2c055832d4e21c427f183cef8619d1de
#
_entry.id   2c055832d4e21c427f183cef8619d1de
#
_cell.length_a   1.000
_cell.length_b   1.000
_cell.length_c   1.000
_cell.angle_alpha   90.00
_cell.angle_beta   90.00
_cell.angle_gamma   90.00
#
_symmetry.space_group_name_H-M   'P 1'
#
loop_
_entity.id
_entity.type
_entity.pdbx_description
1 polymer ?
#
loop_
_entity_poly.entity_id
_entity_poly.type
_entity_poly.pdbx_seq_one_letter_code
_entity_poly.pdbx_strand_id
1 'polypeptide(L)'
;MMIVVVMLCSCSFYKVRKDVDPPVDIPDRYSLNTGMETMPERWWEAFGDKRLNALIERAFCDNLDIAQAWARLEQAEAIAVRSASSRLPVVAIEGSSTRSRTYVSSVPIRSRQHSLGLAASYEIDLWGRVRSLDKASGLDTAAVGLDLETMAISLSAFVAQTWFSLINQNSQLRLIMTQVEAGTTQLDLIKLRFSRGLASALDVYQQSRQLAGLKAQIPLVRAQIDILVHQLNLLLGRPPSTPVKDIPLDLPEIGEMPQPGIPSGLLTNRPDIKAARIRVQAADYRVASAISERFPRITISGSRGYAAQSFADLFDRMIWNIAGGIAATIYDGGSKRAEVRRTKAVVEERLCAYGKVVLDALSEVEDSIARELRQVEYVKRLDEQLALSEKTLDEAYNQYTNGLSDYLSVLNSLNSLQQTQRELLTARFTLVSYRIALCRSLGGAWAAEIERGDQTGERS
;
A
#
# COMPACT_ATOMS: atom_id res chain seq x y z
N MET A 1 39.69 32.16 35.74
CA MET A 1 38.38 31.45 35.56
C MET A 1 38.55 30.42 34.45
N MET A 2 38.89 29.20 34.82
CA MET A 2 39.33 28.14 33.92
C MET A 2 38.07 27.44 33.39
N ILE A 3 37.78 27.62 32.06
CA ILE A 3 36.68 26.92 31.39
C ILE A 3 37.21 25.49 31.19
N VAL A 4 36.73 24.57 32.01
CA VAL A 4 36.88 23.11 31.78
C VAL A 4 35.93 22.76 30.67
N VAL A 5 36.43 22.69 29.44
CA VAL A 5 35.75 22.06 28.31
C VAL A 5 35.82 20.56 28.58
N VAL A 6 34.84 20.03 29.29
CA VAL A 6 34.60 18.59 29.35
C VAL A 6 34.12 18.17 27.98
N MET A 7 35.01 17.55 27.18
CA MET A 7 34.61 16.74 26.04
C MET A 7 33.78 15.58 26.58
N LEU A 8 32.46 15.78 26.67
CA LEU A 8 31.49 14.74 26.99
C LEU A 8 31.35 13.84 25.75
N CYS A 9 32.20 12.82 25.67
CA CYS A 9 31.88 11.65 24.87
C CYS A 9 30.50 11.14 25.36
N SER A 10 29.52 11.32 24.54
CA SER A 10 28.13 10.88 24.76
C SER A 10 28.11 9.34 24.84
N CYS A 11 28.32 8.81 26.04
CA CYS A 11 28.13 7.39 26.32
C CYS A 11 26.62 7.11 26.37
N SER A 12 26.05 6.63 25.30
CA SER A 12 24.75 5.98 25.36
C SER A 12 24.89 4.70 26.19
N PHE A 13 24.16 4.59 27.32
CA PHE A 13 24.15 3.41 28.19
C PHE A 13 23.42 2.21 27.56
N TYR A 14 22.85 2.39 26.40
CA TYR A 14 22.19 1.34 25.63
C TYR A 14 22.70 1.35 24.19
N LYS A 15 23.16 0.19 23.72
CA LYS A 15 23.58 0.03 22.33
C LYS A 15 22.38 -0.35 21.48
N VAL A 16 21.88 0.60 20.72
CA VAL A 16 20.80 0.38 19.75
C VAL A 16 21.30 -0.56 18.64
N ARG A 17 20.45 -1.50 18.23
CA ARG A 17 20.72 -2.41 17.11
C ARG A 17 20.70 -1.62 15.81
N LYS A 18 21.84 -1.51 15.13
CA LYS A 18 21.95 -0.83 13.83
C LYS A 18 21.50 -1.73 12.69
N ASP A 19 21.87 -3.00 12.78
CA ASP A 19 21.48 -4.03 11.83
C ASP A 19 20.46 -4.95 12.50
N VAL A 20 19.34 -5.12 11.84
CA VAL A 20 18.24 -5.97 12.28
C VAL A 20 18.02 -7.00 11.19
N ASP A 21 18.49 -8.22 11.46
CA ASP A 21 18.22 -9.37 10.63
C ASP A 21 16.79 -9.87 10.89
N PRO A 22 16.10 -10.41 9.88
CA PRO A 22 14.80 -11.03 10.10
C PRO A 22 14.96 -12.25 11.02
N PRO A 23 14.00 -12.47 11.96
CA PRO A 23 14.05 -13.62 12.89
C PRO A 23 13.60 -14.92 12.22
N VAL A 24 13.79 -15.07 10.93
CA VAL A 24 13.37 -16.19 10.09
C VAL A 24 14.47 -16.53 9.09
N ASP A 25 14.59 -17.80 8.77
CA ASP A 25 15.53 -18.27 7.76
C ASP A 25 15.01 -17.91 6.35
N ILE A 26 15.88 -17.34 5.52
CA ILE A 26 15.59 -17.02 4.14
C ILE A 26 16.28 -18.05 3.25
N PRO A 27 15.56 -18.77 2.39
CA PRO A 27 16.15 -19.75 1.49
C PRO A 27 17.04 -19.06 0.46
N ASP A 28 18.07 -19.76 -0.02
CA ASP A 28 18.98 -19.23 -1.04
C ASP A 28 18.31 -19.09 -2.42
N ARG A 29 17.27 -19.87 -2.69
CA ARG A 29 16.55 -19.94 -3.99
C ARG A 29 15.06 -20.16 -3.79
N TYR A 30 14.27 -19.68 -4.74
CA TYR A 30 12.87 -20.07 -4.86
C TYR A 30 12.73 -21.53 -5.30
N SER A 31 11.65 -22.19 -4.90
CA SER A 31 11.44 -23.62 -5.11
C SER A 31 11.27 -24.01 -6.59
N LEU A 32 10.72 -23.12 -7.41
CA LEU A 32 10.32 -23.39 -8.79
C LEU A 32 11.08 -22.58 -9.85
N ASN A 33 12.00 -21.72 -9.48
CA ASN A 33 12.75 -20.93 -10.45
C ASN A 33 14.16 -20.59 -9.99
N THR A 34 15.04 -20.46 -10.99
CA THR A 34 16.48 -20.30 -10.81
C THR A 34 17.07 -19.08 -11.54
N GLY A 35 16.25 -18.17 -12.06
CA GLY A 35 16.72 -17.05 -12.83
C GLY A 35 17.34 -15.92 -11.99
N MET A 36 18.21 -15.10 -12.60
CA MET A 36 18.90 -13.98 -11.96
C MET A 36 18.59 -12.62 -12.60
N GLU A 37 17.65 -12.51 -13.53
CA GLU A 37 17.32 -11.23 -14.14
C GLU A 37 16.40 -10.41 -13.26
N THR A 38 16.77 -9.15 -13.05
CA THR A 38 15.95 -8.19 -12.32
C THR A 38 14.72 -7.78 -13.14
N MET A 39 13.59 -7.61 -12.47
CA MET A 39 12.40 -7.05 -13.10
C MET A 39 12.66 -5.63 -13.61
N PRO A 40 12.06 -5.23 -14.77
CA PRO A 40 12.09 -3.84 -15.21
C PRO A 40 11.46 -2.93 -14.14
N GLU A 41 12.02 -1.74 -13.99
CA GLU A 41 11.56 -0.78 -12.97
C GLU A 41 10.05 -0.50 -13.10
N ARG A 42 9.57 -0.23 -14.31
CA ARG A 42 8.15 0.00 -14.62
C ARG A 42 7.53 -1.26 -15.22
N TRP A 43 7.25 -2.25 -14.38
CA TRP A 43 6.77 -3.58 -14.78
C TRP A 43 5.56 -3.57 -15.74
N TRP A 44 4.68 -2.57 -15.64
CA TRP A 44 3.48 -2.48 -16.49
C TRP A 44 3.78 -2.13 -17.94
N GLU A 45 4.92 -1.55 -18.24
CA GLU A 45 5.37 -1.26 -19.60
C GLU A 45 5.63 -2.55 -20.40
N ALA A 46 5.98 -3.64 -19.71
CA ALA A 46 6.18 -4.95 -20.34
C ALA A 46 4.92 -5.53 -21.00
N PHE A 47 3.72 -5.03 -20.65
CA PHE A 47 2.49 -5.42 -21.35
C PHE A 47 2.27 -4.70 -22.69
N GLY A 48 3.09 -3.72 -23.03
CA GLY A 48 3.02 -3.00 -24.32
C GLY A 48 1.78 -2.11 -24.51
N ASP A 49 0.98 -1.91 -23.47
CA ASP A 49 -0.26 -1.11 -23.52
C ASP A 49 0.00 0.34 -23.06
N LYS A 50 0.11 1.26 -24.03
CA LYS A 50 0.32 2.69 -23.76
C LYS A 50 -0.83 3.34 -22.96
N ARG A 51 -2.04 2.76 -23.03
CA ARG A 51 -3.18 3.28 -22.26
C ARG A 51 -3.08 2.88 -20.82
N LEU A 52 -2.65 1.65 -20.53
CA LEU A 52 -2.35 1.22 -19.18
C LEU A 52 -1.30 2.14 -18.54
N ASN A 53 -0.22 2.47 -19.26
CA ASN A 53 0.79 3.38 -18.77
C ASN A 53 0.19 4.74 -18.37
N ALA A 54 -0.60 5.34 -19.26
CA ALA A 54 -1.26 6.63 -18.98
C ALA A 54 -2.28 6.55 -17.84
N LEU A 55 -2.98 5.43 -17.65
CA LEU A 55 -3.90 5.21 -16.54
C LEU A 55 -3.17 5.12 -15.21
N ILE A 56 -2.05 4.40 -15.15
CA ILE A 56 -1.24 4.27 -13.93
C ILE A 56 -0.61 5.61 -13.55
N GLU A 57 -0.02 6.34 -14.50
CA GLU A 57 0.53 7.67 -14.24
C GLU A 57 -0.54 8.64 -13.72
N ARG A 58 -1.72 8.61 -14.33
CA ARG A 58 -2.83 9.40 -13.85
C ARG A 58 -3.31 9.00 -12.46
N ALA A 59 -3.34 7.71 -12.15
CA ALA A 59 -3.70 7.24 -10.82
C ALA A 59 -2.74 7.75 -9.77
N PHE A 60 -1.44 7.84 -10.05
CA PHE A 60 -0.47 8.42 -9.11
C PHE A 60 -0.72 9.90 -8.85
N CYS A 61 -1.21 10.66 -9.84
CA CYS A 61 -1.51 12.08 -9.68
C CYS A 61 -2.84 12.35 -8.98
N ASP A 62 -3.90 11.62 -9.36
CA ASP A 62 -5.29 11.98 -9.03
C ASP A 62 -5.91 11.08 -7.94
N ASN A 63 -5.29 9.94 -7.58
CA ASN A 63 -5.84 9.00 -6.61
C ASN A 63 -5.83 9.58 -5.19
N LEU A 64 -7.00 9.52 -4.52
CA LEU A 64 -7.18 10.09 -3.18
C LEU A 64 -6.45 9.29 -2.08
N ASP A 65 -6.22 8.00 -2.26
CA ASP A 65 -5.47 7.20 -1.28
C ASP A 65 -3.98 7.56 -1.31
N ILE A 66 -3.41 7.81 -2.50
CA ILE A 66 -2.05 8.35 -2.66
C ILE A 66 -1.95 9.75 -2.05
N ALA A 67 -2.95 10.62 -2.28
CA ALA A 67 -2.99 11.95 -1.67
C ALA A 67 -3.05 11.88 -0.13
N GLN A 68 -3.81 10.93 0.43
CA GLN A 68 -3.81 10.65 1.87
C GLN A 68 -2.45 10.17 2.38
N ALA A 69 -1.76 9.31 1.63
CA ALA A 69 -0.45 8.81 2.01
C ALA A 69 0.59 9.93 2.04
N TRP A 70 0.57 10.85 1.09
CA TRP A 70 1.37 12.08 1.11
C TRP A 70 1.08 12.94 2.34
N ALA A 71 -0.19 13.16 2.66
CA ALA A 71 -0.57 13.92 3.85
C ALA A 71 -0.13 13.24 5.16
N ARG A 72 -0.10 11.90 5.21
CA ARG A 72 0.46 11.16 6.35
C ARG A 72 1.98 11.32 6.45
N LEU A 73 2.68 11.34 5.33
CA LEU A 73 4.13 11.60 5.30
C LEU A 73 4.42 13.02 5.83
N GLU A 74 3.70 14.04 5.38
CA GLU A 74 3.83 15.42 5.87
C GLU A 74 3.53 15.54 7.38
N GLN A 75 2.53 14.81 7.89
CA GLN A 75 2.29 14.70 9.33
C GLN A 75 3.47 14.07 10.07
N ALA A 76 4.06 12.99 9.54
CA ALA A 76 5.21 12.35 10.15
C ALA A 76 6.45 13.26 10.17
N GLU A 77 6.68 13.99 9.09
CA GLU A 77 7.73 15.01 9.00
C GLU A 77 7.55 16.13 10.05
N ALA A 78 6.33 16.64 10.19
CA ALA A 78 6.01 17.65 11.21
C ALA A 78 6.22 17.11 12.64
N ILE A 79 5.90 15.85 12.89
CA ILE A 79 6.16 15.16 14.16
C ILE A 79 7.69 15.03 14.40
N ALA A 80 8.47 14.70 13.37
CA ALA A 80 9.92 14.63 13.46
C ALA A 80 10.53 15.99 13.77
N VAL A 81 10.09 17.06 13.10
CA VAL A 81 10.51 18.44 13.41
C VAL A 81 10.18 18.80 14.85
N ARG A 82 8.97 18.48 15.32
CA ARG A 82 8.57 18.71 16.72
C ARG A 82 9.43 17.91 17.70
N SER A 83 9.81 16.68 17.37
CA SER A 83 10.71 15.87 18.18
C SER A 83 12.12 16.47 18.22
N ALA A 84 12.65 16.86 17.07
CA ALA A 84 13.96 17.51 16.93
C ALA A 84 14.03 18.86 17.67
N SER A 85 12.94 19.64 17.70
CA SER A 85 12.89 20.91 18.42
C SER A 85 13.15 20.78 19.92
N SER A 86 12.87 19.60 20.50
CA SER A 86 13.19 19.31 21.90
C SER A 86 14.70 19.29 22.20
N ARG A 87 15.56 19.28 21.18
CA ARG A 87 17.03 19.41 21.28
C ARG A 87 17.50 20.88 21.36
N LEU A 88 16.59 21.82 21.20
CA LEU A 88 16.88 23.25 21.21
C LEU A 88 16.28 23.90 22.46
N PRO A 89 16.83 25.06 22.91
CA PRO A 89 16.21 25.80 24.00
C PRO A 89 14.84 26.37 23.58
N VAL A 90 13.89 26.29 24.52
CA VAL A 90 12.59 26.94 24.37
C VAL A 90 12.71 28.37 24.93
N VAL A 91 12.31 29.36 24.14
CA VAL A 91 12.28 30.75 24.55
C VAL A 91 10.81 31.22 24.53
N ALA A 92 10.35 31.78 25.65
CA ALA A 92 8.98 32.25 25.81
C ALA A 92 8.97 33.68 26.37
N ILE A 93 7.92 34.45 26.03
CA ILE A 93 7.58 35.68 26.71
C ILE A 93 6.61 35.32 27.85
N GLU A 94 6.94 35.72 29.07
CA GLU A 94 6.12 35.47 30.24
C GLU A 94 5.67 36.83 30.84
N GLY A 95 4.37 36.98 31.04
CA GLY A 95 3.79 38.11 31.70
C GLY A 95 2.92 37.64 32.86
N SER A 96 3.08 38.21 34.05
CA SER A 96 2.23 37.92 35.19
C SER A 96 1.82 39.16 35.97
N SER A 97 0.62 39.12 36.54
CA SER A 97 0.12 40.11 37.48
C SER A 97 -0.52 39.37 38.64
N THR A 98 0.16 39.44 39.78
CA THR A 98 -0.25 38.73 41.00
C THR A 98 -0.63 39.72 42.08
N ARG A 99 -1.75 39.47 42.75
CA ARG A 99 -2.18 40.19 43.94
C ARG A 99 -2.43 39.19 45.05
N SER A 100 -1.67 39.28 46.13
CA SER A 100 -1.78 38.37 47.27
C SER A 100 -2.07 39.12 48.56
N ARG A 101 -2.72 38.44 49.49
CA ARG A 101 -2.91 38.84 50.88
C ARG A 101 -2.49 37.68 51.78
N THR A 102 -1.45 37.91 52.54
CA THR A 102 -0.90 36.91 53.49
C THR A 102 -0.98 37.48 54.88
N TYR A 103 -1.18 36.67 55.87
CA TYR A 103 -1.20 37.10 57.27
C TYR A 103 0.14 36.67 57.94
N VAL A 104 0.82 37.62 58.56
CA VAL A 104 1.98 37.39 59.40
C VAL A 104 1.64 37.88 60.81
N SER A 105 1.60 36.97 61.78
CA SER A 105 1.19 37.27 63.17
C SER A 105 -0.14 38.04 63.25
N SER A 106 -1.16 37.61 62.48
CA SER A 106 -2.50 38.22 62.35
C SER A 106 -2.56 39.59 61.63
N VAL A 107 -1.42 40.11 61.13
CA VAL A 107 -1.39 41.35 60.34
C VAL A 107 -1.50 41.03 58.87
N PRO A 108 -2.47 41.57 58.12
CA PRO A 108 -2.60 41.34 56.69
C PRO A 108 -1.55 42.11 55.90
N ILE A 109 -0.64 41.39 55.26
CA ILE A 109 0.28 41.96 54.27
C ILE A 109 -0.32 41.80 52.89
N ARG A 110 -0.50 42.90 52.16
CA ARG A 110 -0.93 42.89 50.75
C ARG A 110 0.27 43.09 49.87
N SER A 111 0.47 42.17 48.90
CA SER A 111 1.50 42.32 47.88
C SER A 111 0.86 42.38 46.51
N ARG A 112 1.39 43.23 45.65
CA ARG A 112 1.13 43.26 44.22
C ARG A 112 2.43 43.09 43.51
N GLN A 113 2.43 42.32 42.43
CA GLN A 113 3.61 42.16 41.61
C GLN A 113 3.16 42.03 40.14
N HIS A 114 3.75 42.83 39.31
CA HIS A 114 3.64 42.74 37.86
C HIS A 114 4.99 42.37 37.31
N SER A 115 5.05 41.44 36.38
CA SER A 115 6.29 41.05 35.68
C SER A 115 6.05 40.87 34.21
N LEU A 116 7.06 41.19 33.41
CA LEU A 116 7.11 40.98 31.97
C LEU A 116 8.56 40.68 31.60
N GLY A 117 8.79 39.54 30.90
CA GLY A 117 10.14 39.13 30.54
C GLY A 117 10.21 37.99 29.54
N LEU A 118 11.43 37.71 29.17
CA LEU A 118 11.79 36.53 28.38
C LEU A 118 12.30 35.44 29.33
N ALA A 119 11.80 34.22 29.15
CA ALA A 119 12.30 33.02 29.81
C ALA A 119 12.84 32.05 28.76
N ALA A 120 13.97 31.43 29.05
CA ALA A 120 14.56 30.39 28.26
C ALA A 120 14.80 29.13 29.12
N SER A 121 14.52 27.95 28.58
CA SER A 121 14.83 26.68 29.24
C SER A 121 15.43 25.69 28.26
N TYR A 122 16.38 24.89 28.72
CA TYR A 122 17.05 23.89 27.91
C TYR A 122 17.39 22.68 28.77
N GLU A 123 17.01 21.47 28.28
CA GLU A 123 17.43 20.19 28.86
C GLU A 123 18.76 19.75 28.22
N ILE A 124 19.80 19.61 29.03
CA ILE A 124 21.09 19.04 28.59
C ILE A 124 20.91 17.54 28.41
N ASP A 125 20.90 17.07 27.16
CA ASP A 125 20.69 15.66 26.83
C ASP A 125 21.97 14.83 27.02
N LEU A 126 22.44 14.72 28.27
CA LEU A 126 23.66 13.99 28.62
C LEU A 126 23.51 12.49 28.38
N TRP A 127 22.35 11.94 28.67
CA TRP A 127 22.05 10.51 28.59
C TRP A 127 21.47 10.06 27.25
N GLY A 128 21.20 10.98 26.35
CA GLY A 128 20.69 10.70 25.01
C GLY A 128 19.19 10.41 24.93
N ARG A 129 18.41 10.83 25.93
CA ARG A 129 16.95 10.68 25.97
C ARG A 129 16.28 11.38 24.78
N VAL A 130 16.57 12.67 24.64
CA VAL A 130 15.97 13.50 23.60
C VAL A 130 16.47 13.10 22.20
N ARG A 131 17.78 12.86 22.07
CA ARG A 131 18.37 12.38 20.80
C ARG A 131 17.81 11.03 20.36
N SER A 132 17.51 10.15 21.28
CA SER A 132 16.93 8.84 20.96
C SER A 132 15.50 8.97 20.46
N LEU A 133 14.68 9.84 21.07
CA LEU A 133 13.31 10.14 20.59
C LEU A 133 13.33 10.81 19.21
N ASP A 134 14.23 11.77 19.00
CA ASP A 134 14.43 12.43 17.71
C ASP A 134 14.77 11.42 16.61
N LYS A 135 15.75 10.54 16.86
CA LYS A 135 16.09 9.47 15.92
C LYS A 135 14.95 8.48 15.68
N ALA A 136 14.22 8.10 16.73
CA ALA A 136 13.05 7.24 16.58
C ALA A 136 11.99 7.89 15.67
N SER A 137 11.73 9.19 15.86
CA SER A 137 10.77 9.94 15.07
C SER A 137 11.19 10.06 13.59
N GLY A 138 12.48 10.32 13.32
CA GLY A 138 13.01 10.34 11.95
C GLY A 138 12.91 8.98 11.25
N LEU A 139 13.15 7.89 11.99
CA LEU A 139 12.95 6.52 11.45
C LEU A 139 11.48 6.22 11.19
N ASP A 140 10.55 6.68 12.05
CA ASP A 140 9.11 6.55 11.77
C ASP A 140 8.72 7.30 10.50
N THR A 141 9.25 8.50 10.28
CA THR A 141 9.02 9.25 9.03
C THR A 141 9.53 8.48 7.81
N ALA A 142 10.74 7.92 7.88
CA ALA A 142 11.26 7.09 6.81
C ALA A 142 10.38 5.84 6.54
N ALA A 143 9.85 5.22 7.60
CA ALA A 143 8.94 4.08 7.45
C ALA A 143 7.60 4.48 6.80
N VAL A 144 7.07 5.67 7.10
CA VAL A 144 5.86 6.20 6.44
C VAL A 144 6.11 6.52 4.96
N GLY A 145 7.31 7.01 4.60
CA GLY A 145 7.70 7.14 3.18
C GLY A 145 7.68 5.81 2.43
N LEU A 146 8.21 4.75 3.04
CA LEU A 146 8.17 3.40 2.48
C LEU A 146 6.75 2.80 2.42
N ASP A 147 5.84 3.19 3.33
CA ASP A 147 4.41 2.84 3.23
C ASP A 147 3.75 3.51 2.00
N LEU A 148 4.12 4.74 1.69
CA LEU A 148 3.68 5.41 0.45
C LEU A 148 4.15 4.66 -0.79
N GLU A 149 5.41 4.24 -0.84
CA GLU A 149 5.94 3.42 -1.94
C GLU A 149 5.18 2.09 -2.07
N THR A 150 4.90 1.41 -0.95
CA THR A 150 4.12 0.17 -0.92
C THR A 150 2.70 0.38 -1.47
N MET A 151 2.08 1.50 -1.11
CA MET A 151 0.76 1.88 -1.62
C MET A 151 0.77 2.12 -3.12
N ALA A 152 1.81 2.76 -3.65
CA ALA A 152 1.95 3.00 -5.08
C ALA A 152 2.13 1.70 -5.88
N ILE A 153 2.93 0.76 -5.38
CA ILE A 153 3.06 -0.58 -5.98
C ILE A 153 1.69 -1.28 -6.01
N SER A 154 0.94 -1.20 -4.91
CA SER A 154 -0.39 -1.80 -4.85
C SER A 154 -1.39 -1.12 -5.78
N LEU A 155 -1.38 0.21 -5.86
CA LEU A 155 -2.25 0.98 -6.74
C LEU A 155 -1.98 0.65 -8.22
N SER A 156 -0.72 0.60 -8.65
CA SER A 156 -0.37 0.23 -10.03
C SER A 156 -0.91 -1.15 -10.40
N ALA A 157 -0.80 -2.12 -9.49
CA ALA A 157 -1.33 -3.46 -9.69
C ALA A 157 -2.87 -3.47 -9.76
N PHE A 158 -3.57 -2.71 -8.90
CA PHE A 158 -5.03 -2.61 -8.93
C PHE A 158 -5.54 -1.94 -10.20
N VAL A 159 -4.87 -0.89 -10.69
CA VAL A 159 -5.21 -0.24 -11.96
C VAL A 159 -5.05 -1.22 -13.12
N ALA A 160 -3.91 -1.92 -13.20
CA ALA A 160 -3.65 -2.91 -14.25
C ALA A 160 -4.66 -4.07 -14.20
N GLN A 161 -4.92 -4.61 -13.01
CA GLN A 161 -5.90 -5.69 -12.83
C GLN A 161 -7.31 -5.27 -13.27
N THR A 162 -7.74 -4.07 -12.89
CA THR A 162 -9.07 -3.54 -13.27
C THR A 162 -9.16 -3.27 -14.76
N TRP A 163 -8.09 -2.72 -15.36
CA TRP A 163 -8.01 -2.48 -16.80
C TRP A 163 -8.10 -3.77 -17.61
N PHE A 164 -7.30 -4.78 -17.29
CA PHE A 164 -7.35 -6.05 -18.00
C PHE A 164 -8.63 -6.84 -17.72
N SER A 165 -9.22 -6.68 -16.52
CA SER A 165 -10.56 -7.22 -16.23
C SER A 165 -11.61 -6.60 -17.16
N LEU A 166 -11.53 -5.30 -17.41
CA LEU A 166 -12.43 -4.57 -18.30
C LEU A 166 -12.27 -5.05 -19.75
N ILE A 167 -11.03 -5.23 -20.22
CA ILE A 167 -10.74 -5.80 -21.54
C ILE A 167 -11.33 -7.21 -21.66
N ASN A 168 -11.10 -8.07 -20.67
CA ASN A 168 -11.63 -9.43 -20.66
C ASN A 168 -13.16 -9.45 -20.73
N GLN A 169 -13.87 -8.61 -19.97
CA GLN A 169 -15.33 -8.56 -20.00
C GLN A 169 -15.87 -8.06 -21.34
N ASN A 170 -15.20 -7.11 -21.99
CA ASN A 170 -15.55 -6.69 -23.35
C ASN A 170 -15.32 -7.81 -24.37
N SER A 171 -14.24 -8.58 -24.25
CA SER A 171 -13.97 -9.75 -25.09
C SER A 171 -15.03 -10.83 -24.89
N GLN A 172 -15.44 -11.09 -23.63
CA GLN A 172 -16.54 -12.03 -23.32
C GLN A 172 -17.87 -11.55 -23.92
N LEU A 173 -18.19 -10.25 -23.84
CA LEU A 173 -19.38 -9.70 -24.44
C LEU A 173 -19.38 -9.89 -25.97
N ARG A 174 -18.26 -9.58 -26.63
CA ARG A 174 -18.07 -9.79 -28.08
C ARG A 174 -18.28 -11.27 -28.45
N LEU A 175 -17.65 -12.20 -27.71
CA LEU A 175 -17.79 -13.62 -27.94
C LEU A 175 -19.26 -14.08 -27.81
N ILE A 176 -19.96 -13.67 -26.76
CA ILE A 176 -21.38 -14.00 -26.55
C ILE A 176 -22.23 -13.44 -27.70
N MET A 177 -21.98 -12.21 -28.15
CA MET A 177 -22.72 -11.60 -29.29
C MET A 177 -22.50 -12.39 -30.56
N THR A 178 -21.27 -12.81 -30.87
CA THR A 178 -20.96 -13.69 -32.00
C THR A 178 -21.68 -15.05 -31.88
N GLN A 179 -21.69 -15.63 -30.70
CA GLN A 179 -22.41 -16.89 -30.43
C GLN A 179 -23.93 -16.73 -30.55
N VAL A 180 -24.50 -15.57 -30.18
CA VAL A 180 -25.94 -15.24 -30.40
C VAL A 180 -26.26 -15.09 -31.88
N GLU A 181 -25.42 -14.43 -32.68
CA GLU A 181 -25.59 -14.29 -34.13
C GLU A 181 -25.55 -15.67 -34.80
N ALA A 182 -24.52 -16.47 -34.53
CA ALA A 182 -24.42 -17.84 -35.04
C ALA A 182 -25.63 -18.70 -34.64
N GLY A 183 -26.03 -18.60 -33.34
CA GLY A 183 -27.18 -19.33 -32.80
C GLY A 183 -28.51 -18.91 -33.43
N THR A 184 -28.66 -17.64 -33.85
CA THR A 184 -29.83 -17.13 -34.53
C THR A 184 -29.90 -17.70 -35.93
N THR A 185 -28.82 -17.67 -36.69
CA THR A 185 -28.71 -18.26 -38.02
C THR A 185 -29.04 -19.76 -37.99
N GLN A 186 -28.51 -20.46 -36.97
CA GLN A 186 -28.78 -21.87 -36.76
C GLN A 186 -30.26 -22.14 -36.47
N LEU A 187 -30.90 -21.34 -35.63
CA LEU A 187 -32.34 -21.47 -35.35
C LEU A 187 -33.19 -21.31 -36.62
N ASP A 188 -32.88 -20.35 -37.48
CA ASP A 188 -33.61 -20.10 -38.72
C ASP A 188 -33.42 -21.26 -39.70
N LEU A 189 -32.24 -21.87 -39.79
CA LEU A 189 -32.00 -23.10 -40.55
C LEU A 189 -32.85 -24.28 -40.04
N ILE A 190 -32.90 -24.49 -38.71
CA ILE A 190 -33.68 -25.58 -38.11
C ILE A 190 -35.17 -25.36 -38.34
N LYS A 191 -35.70 -24.13 -38.24
CA LYS A 191 -37.09 -23.79 -38.56
C LYS A 191 -37.42 -24.08 -40.01
N LEU A 192 -36.50 -23.79 -40.96
CA LEU A 192 -36.66 -24.10 -42.37
C LEU A 192 -36.69 -25.62 -42.60
N ARG A 193 -35.80 -26.38 -41.92
CA ARG A 193 -35.83 -27.88 -41.99
C ARG A 193 -37.12 -28.42 -41.42
N PHE A 194 -37.61 -27.89 -40.29
CA PHE A 194 -38.87 -28.29 -39.67
C PHE A 194 -40.08 -28.04 -40.62
N SER A 195 -40.13 -26.89 -41.29
CA SER A 195 -41.20 -26.60 -42.24
C SER A 195 -41.20 -27.53 -43.43
N ARG A 196 -40.08 -28.19 -43.73
CA ARG A 196 -39.94 -29.21 -44.78
C ARG A 196 -40.06 -30.67 -44.25
N GLY A 197 -40.38 -30.85 -42.96
CA GLY A 197 -40.50 -32.18 -42.35
C GLY A 197 -39.14 -32.88 -42.09
N LEU A 198 -38.00 -32.17 -42.17
CA LEU A 198 -36.65 -32.69 -42.02
C LEU A 198 -36.06 -32.46 -40.63
N ALA A 199 -36.79 -31.85 -39.70
CA ALA A 199 -36.43 -31.63 -38.30
C ALA A 199 -37.69 -31.73 -37.43
N SER A 200 -37.52 -32.01 -36.15
CA SER A 200 -38.58 -32.12 -35.15
C SER A 200 -38.91 -30.74 -34.51
N ALA A 201 -40.11 -30.57 -33.93
CA ALA A 201 -40.44 -29.44 -33.11
C ALA A 201 -39.51 -29.35 -31.86
N LEU A 202 -39.05 -30.51 -31.36
CA LEU A 202 -38.10 -30.59 -30.26
C LEU A 202 -36.78 -29.87 -30.60
N ASP A 203 -36.25 -30.06 -31.82
CA ASP A 203 -35.01 -29.46 -32.27
C ASP A 203 -35.14 -27.94 -32.28
N VAL A 204 -36.29 -27.42 -32.74
CA VAL A 204 -36.58 -25.98 -32.73
C VAL A 204 -36.61 -25.41 -31.33
N TYR A 205 -37.29 -26.12 -30.40
CA TYR A 205 -37.36 -25.65 -28.99
C TYR A 205 -36.00 -25.76 -28.26
N GLN A 206 -35.22 -26.79 -28.51
CA GLN A 206 -33.87 -26.94 -27.94
C GLN A 206 -32.95 -25.81 -28.38
N GLN A 207 -32.90 -25.50 -29.65
CA GLN A 207 -32.12 -24.37 -30.20
C GLN A 207 -32.63 -23.02 -29.69
N SER A 208 -33.98 -22.82 -29.62
CA SER A 208 -34.56 -21.59 -29.07
C SER A 208 -34.17 -21.40 -27.59
N ARG A 209 -34.17 -22.47 -26.79
CA ARG A 209 -33.74 -22.44 -25.39
C ARG A 209 -32.26 -22.07 -25.27
N GLN A 210 -31.39 -22.67 -26.11
CA GLN A 210 -29.96 -22.36 -26.13
C GLN A 210 -29.72 -20.88 -26.44
N LEU A 211 -30.36 -20.35 -27.48
CA LEU A 211 -30.26 -18.94 -27.87
C LEU A 211 -30.78 -18.01 -26.78
N ALA A 212 -31.88 -18.35 -26.10
CA ALA A 212 -32.40 -17.58 -24.97
C ALA A 212 -31.41 -17.55 -23.80
N GLY A 213 -30.75 -18.70 -23.50
CA GLY A 213 -29.70 -18.79 -22.49
C GLY A 213 -28.48 -17.90 -22.79
N LEU A 214 -28.02 -17.85 -24.03
CA LEU A 214 -26.95 -16.95 -24.45
C LEU A 214 -27.34 -15.47 -24.29
N LYS A 215 -28.54 -15.11 -24.75
CA LYS A 215 -29.07 -13.73 -24.61
C LYS A 215 -29.21 -13.29 -23.17
N ALA A 216 -29.56 -14.22 -22.25
CA ALA A 216 -29.68 -13.95 -20.83
C ALA A 216 -28.34 -13.61 -20.14
N GLN A 217 -27.20 -14.01 -20.72
CA GLN A 217 -25.86 -13.69 -20.19
C GLN A 217 -25.45 -12.23 -20.50
N ILE A 218 -25.96 -11.65 -21.61
CA ILE A 218 -25.57 -10.30 -22.05
C ILE A 218 -25.76 -9.22 -20.97
N PRO A 219 -26.92 -9.10 -20.30
CA PRO A 219 -27.14 -8.07 -19.29
C PRO A 219 -26.20 -8.26 -18.07
N LEU A 220 -25.85 -9.50 -17.71
CA LEU A 220 -24.92 -9.77 -16.60
C LEU A 220 -23.51 -9.29 -16.95
N VAL A 221 -23.03 -9.59 -18.16
CA VAL A 221 -21.70 -9.14 -18.60
C VAL A 221 -21.64 -7.63 -18.73
N ARG A 222 -22.71 -6.98 -19.25
CA ARG A 222 -22.79 -5.50 -19.31
C ARG A 222 -22.74 -4.87 -17.92
N ALA A 223 -23.50 -5.41 -16.96
CA ALA A 223 -23.44 -4.92 -15.59
C ALA A 223 -22.04 -5.03 -14.99
N GLN A 224 -21.31 -6.13 -15.29
CA GLN A 224 -19.92 -6.28 -14.84
C GLN A 224 -18.98 -5.27 -15.50
N ILE A 225 -19.16 -4.95 -16.77
CA ILE A 225 -18.42 -3.89 -17.48
C ILE A 225 -18.66 -2.55 -16.79
N ASP A 226 -19.93 -2.19 -16.52
CA ASP A 226 -20.27 -0.94 -15.85
C ASP A 226 -19.61 -0.84 -14.46
N ILE A 227 -19.64 -1.93 -13.68
CA ILE A 227 -18.98 -1.99 -12.36
C ILE A 227 -17.47 -1.78 -12.48
N LEU A 228 -16.81 -2.41 -13.45
CA LEU A 228 -15.37 -2.25 -13.67
C LEU A 228 -15.00 -0.83 -14.13
N VAL A 229 -15.85 -0.19 -14.93
CA VAL A 229 -15.69 1.24 -15.31
C VAL A 229 -15.77 2.10 -14.05
N HIS A 230 -16.73 1.85 -13.15
CA HIS A 230 -16.85 2.57 -11.89
C HIS A 230 -15.62 2.38 -11.00
N GLN A 231 -15.12 1.15 -10.89
CA GLN A 231 -13.92 0.84 -10.11
C GLN A 231 -12.67 1.51 -10.68
N LEU A 232 -12.49 1.45 -12.01
CA LEU A 232 -11.36 2.13 -12.66
C LEU A 232 -11.41 3.65 -12.42
N ASN A 233 -12.58 4.28 -12.57
CA ASN A 233 -12.73 5.70 -12.31
C ASN A 233 -12.42 6.07 -10.86
N LEU A 234 -12.83 5.23 -9.90
CA LEU A 234 -12.50 5.43 -8.49
C LEU A 234 -10.97 5.40 -8.26
N LEU A 235 -10.26 4.44 -8.87
CA LEU A 235 -8.80 4.38 -8.82
C LEU A 235 -8.13 5.61 -9.46
N LEU A 236 -8.77 6.22 -10.46
CA LEU A 236 -8.31 7.43 -11.14
C LEU A 236 -8.78 8.74 -10.48
N GLY A 237 -9.39 8.68 -9.28
CA GLY A 237 -9.91 9.87 -8.58
C GLY A 237 -11.05 10.58 -9.31
N ARG A 238 -11.83 9.87 -10.15
CA ARG A 238 -12.91 10.44 -10.97
C ARG A 238 -14.29 9.97 -10.52
N PRO A 239 -15.36 10.72 -10.87
CA PRO A 239 -16.73 10.24 -10.66
C PRO A 239 -16.97 8.90 -11.38
N PRO A 240 -17.67 7.94 -10.74
CA PRO A 240 -17.86 6.58 -11.27
C PRO A 240 -18.43 6.54 -12.69
N SER A 241 -19.34 7.46 -13.04
CA SER A 241 -20.02 7.53 -14.34
C SER A 241 -19.19 8.13 -15.47
N THR A 242 -17.91 8.45 -15.25
CA THR A 242 -17.03 8.99 -16.29
C THR A 242 -16.81 7.96 -17.40
N PRO A 243 -17.09 8.26 -18.68
CA PRO A 243 -16.91 7.29 -19.76
C PRO A 243 -15.44 6.92 -19.96
N VAL A 244 -15.16 5.63 -20.06
CA VAL A 244 -13.86 5.10 -20.49
C VAL A 244 -13.97 4.76 -21.98
N LYS A 245 -13.21 5.45 -22.83
CA LYS A 245 -13.25 5.28 -24.29
C LYS A 245 -12.15 4.33 -24.76
N ASP A 246 -12.37 3.78 -25.96
CA ASP A 246 -11.36 3.01 -26.72
C ASP A 246 -10.75 1.83 -25.93
N ILE A 247 -11.56 1.05 -25.28
CA ILE A 247 -11.11 -0.16 -24.57
C ILE A 247 -10.68 -1.19 -25.62
N PRO A 248 -9.45 -1.76 -25.55
CA PRO A 248 -9.04 -2.84 -26.43
C PRO A 248 -9.97 -4.05 -26.30
N LEU A 249 -10.03 -4.85 -27.33
CA LEU A 249 -10.87 -6.05 -27.36
C LEU A 249 -10.06 -7.33 -27.08
N ASP A 250 -8.75 -7.25 -27.18
CA ASP A 250 -7.88 -8.40 -27.01
C ASP A 250 -6.89 -8.15 -25.87
N LEU A 251 -6.69 -9.19 -25.05
CA LEU A 251 -5.70 -9.20 -24.00
C LEU A 251 -4.29 -9.19 -24.61
N PRO A 252 -3.30 -8.63 -23.92
CA PRO A 252 -1.92 -8.66 -24.39
C PRO A 252 -1.40 -10.10 -24.37
N GLU A 253 -0.53 -10.41 -25.33
CA GLU A 253 0.28 -11.64 -25.27
C GLU A 253 1.30 -11.51 -24.14
N ILE A 254 1.30 -12.50 -23.28
CA ILE A 254 2.26 -12.54 -22.16
C ILE A 254 3.50 -13.28 -22.64
N GLY A 255 4.62 -12.56 -22.65
CA GLY A 255 5.94 -13.16 -22.91
C GLY A 255 6.39 -14.13 -21.83
N GLU A 256 7.63 -14.56 -21.91
CA GLU A 256 8.25 -15.45 -20.92
C GLU A 256 8.11 -14.85 -19.48
N MET A 257 8.06 -15.76 -18.49
CA MET A 257 7.95 -15.32 -17.10
C MET A 257 9.23 -14.57 -16.68
N PRO A 258 9.13 -13.37 -16.10
CA PRO A 258 10.30 -12.69 -15.60
C PRO A 258 10.95 -13.51 -14.49
N GLN A 259 12.25 -13.44 -14.42
CA GLN A 259 13.02 -14.19 -13.43
C GLN A 259 12.91 -13.50 -12.08
N PRO A 260 12.48 -14.17 -11.01
CA PRO A 260 12.18 -13.52 -9.74
C PRO A 260 13.42 -13.12 -8.92
N GLY A 261 14.63 -13.40 -9.40
CA GLY A 261 15.87 -13.14 -8.66
C GLY A 261 16.10 -14.12 -7.51
N ILE A 262 16.77 -13.66 -6.46
CA ILE A 262 17.02 -14.46 -5.25
C ILE A 262 16.13 -14.00 -4.09
N PRO A 263 15.69 -14.89 -3.19
CA PRO A 263 14.80 -14.55 -2.08
C PRO A 263 15.31 -13.42 -1.17
N SER A 264 16.62 -13.37 -0.91
CA SER A 264 17.24 -12.30 -0.12
C SER A 264 17.13 -10.91 -0.78
N GLY A 265 16.92 -10.84 -2.11
CA GLY A 265 16.68 -9.59 -2.82
C GLY A 265 15.40 -8.89 -2.38
N LEU A 266 14.40 -9.60 -1.88
CA LEU A 266 13.18 -9.01 -1.35
C LEU A 266 13.45 -8.03 -0.20
N LEU A 267 14.46 -8.30 0.64
CA LEU A 267 14.84 -7.42 1.76
C LEU A 267 15.28 -6.03 1.29
N THR A 268 15.80 -5.94 0.06
CA THR A 268 16.30 -4.70 -0.53
C THR A 268 15.33 -4.07 -1.53
N ASN A 269 14.42 -4.86 -2.11
CA ASN A 269 13.55 -4.38 -3.19
C ASN A 269 12.13 -4.05 -2.70
N ARG A 270 11.66 -4.69 -1.62
CA ARG A 270 10.31 -4.46 -1.10
C ARG A 270 10.28 -3.36 -0.05
N PRO A 271 9.52 -2.27 -0.28
CA PRO A 271 9.44 -1.16 0.67
C PRO A 271 8.70 -1.54 1.96
N ASP A 272 7.72 -2.44 1.94
CA ASP A 272 7.02 -2.94 3.15
C ASP A 272 7.97 -3.68 4.11
N ILE A 273 8.88 -4.49 3.59
CA ILE A 273 9.93 -5.17 4.36
C ILE A 273 10.90 -4.16 4.97
N LYS A 274 11.35 -3.17 4.17
CA LYS A 274 12.21 -2.07 4.65
C LYS A 274 11.53 -1.28 5.77
N ALA A 275 10.25 -0.91 5.59
CA ALA A 275 9.46 -0.18 6.58
C ALA A 275 9.37 -0.97 7.90
N ALA A 276 9.07 -2.26 7.82
CA ALA A 276 8.99 -3.12 9.01
C ALA A 276 10.33 -3.17 9.77
N ARG A 277 11.46 -3.32 9.05
CA ARG A 277 12.81 -3.28 9.64
C ARG A 277 13.10 -1.95 10.33
N ILE A 278 12.79 -0.83 9.68
CA ILE A 278 13.01 0.52 10.22
C ILE A 278 12.16 0.73 11.48
N ARG A 279 10.93 0.22 11.54
CA ARG A 279 10.07 0.29 12.72
C ARG A 279 10.64 -0.48 13.92
N VAL A 280 11.35 -1.59 13.71
CA VAL A 280 12.10 -2.27 14.80
C VAL A 280 13.20 -1.36 15.33
N GLN A 281 13.97 -0.71 14.45
CA GLN A 281 15.02 0.23 14.86
C GLN A 281 14.45 1.44 15.63
N ALA A 282 13.34 2.00 15.17
CA ALA A 282 12.65 3.10 15.85
C ALA A 282 12.20 2.69 17.27
N ALA A 283 11.65 1.48 17.41
CA ALA A 283 11.27 0.93 18.72
C ALA A 283 12.48 0.76 19.65
N ASP A 284 13.62 0.32 19.12
CA ASP A 284 14.85 0.14 19.91
C ASP A 284 15.44 1.49 20.39
N TYR A 285 15.34 2.55 19.57
CA TYR A 285 15.64 3.92 20.03
C TYR A 285 14.71 4.38 21.16
N ARG A 286 13.43 3.99 21.15
CA ARG A 286 12.51 4.26 22.26
C ARG A 286 12.91 3.52 23.53
N VAL A 287 13.48 2.31 23.46
CA VAL A 287 14.09 1.62 24.61
C VAL A 287 15.26 2.42 25.15
N ALA A 288 16.13 2.93 24.27
CA ALA A 288 17.25 3.79 24.68
C ALA A 288 16.76 5.04 25.44
N SER A 289 15.70 5.68 24.98
CA SER A 289 15.09 6.81 25.65
C SER A 289 14.52 6.43 27.02
N ALA A 290 13.76 5.33 27.12
CA ALA A 290 13.17 4.86 28.37
C ALA A 290 14.23 4.48 29.43
N ILE A 291 15.37 3.92 29.00
CA ILE A 291 16.51 3.67 29.87
C ILE A 291 17.10 5.01 30.35
N SER A 292 17.26 5.97 29.46
CA SER A 292 17.82 7.28 29.76
C SER A 292 16.94 8.08 30.75
N GLU A 293 15.62 7.88 30.77
CA GLU A 293 14.70 8.50 31.74
C GLU A 293 14.93 8.06 33.19
N ARG A 294 15.68 7.00 33.43
CA ARG A 294 16.04 6.54 34.78
C ARG A 294 17.12 7.40 35.41
N PHE A 295 17.87 8.15 34.62
CA PHE A 295 18.96 9.00 35.05
C PHE A 295 18.47 10.44 35.40
N PRO A 296 19.26 11.22 36.19
CA PRO A 296 18.91 12.58 36.51
C PRO A 296 18.74 13.47 35.27
N ARG A 297 17.72 14.29 35.24
CA ARG A 297 17.57 15.35 34.23
C ARG A 297 18.36 16.57 34.63
N ILE A 298 19.11 17.13 33.70
CA ILE A 298 19.90 18.35 33.86
C ILE A 298 19.26 19.44 32.99
N THR A 299 18.84 20.53 33.65
CA THR A 299 18.21 21.66 32.97
C THR A 299 18.98 22.93 33.23
N ILE A 300 19.08 23.79 32.22
CA ILE A 300 19.53 25.17 32.35
C ILE A 300 18.33 26.06 32.04
N SER A 301 18.06 27.03 32.88
CA SER A 301 17.06 28.06 32.65
C SER A 301 17.63 29.44 32.82
N GLY A 302 17.10 30.39 32.10
CA GLY A 302 17.47 31.79 32.23
C GLY A 302 16.26 32.70 32.01
N SER A 303 16.18 33.78 32.73
CA SER A 303 15.15 34.76 32.47
C SER A 303 15.73 36.18 32.51
N ARG A 304 15.16 37.09 31.74
CA ARG A 304 15.46 38.50 31.72
C ARG A 304 14.18 39.28 31.51
N GLY A 305 13.90 40.24 32.42
CA GLY A 305 12.67 40.98 32.34
C GLY A 305 12.60 42.12 33.36
N TYR A 306 11.39 42.55 33.60
CA TYR A 306 11.06 43.66 34.51
C TYR A 306 10.04 43.17 35.52
N ALA A 307 10.14 43.65 36.76
CA ALA A 307 9.16 43.40 37.80
C ALA A 307 9.00 44.59 38.74
N ALA A 308 7.74 44.98 39.02
CA ALA A 308 7.40 46.05 39.90
C ALA A 308 6.09 45.83 40.67
N GLN A 309 5.84 46.62 41.69
CA GLN A 309 4.58 46.60 42.45
C GLN A 309 3.46 47.41 41.79
N SER A 310 3.82 48.33 40.89
CA SER A 310 2.92 49.16 40.10
C SER A 310 3.20 49.00 38.63
N PHE A 311 2.17 49.11 37.79
CA PHE A 311 2.33 49.13 36.34
C PHE A 311 3.15 50.34 35.84
N ALA A 312 3.08 51.48 36.54
CA ALA A 312 3.81 52.66 36.15
C ALA A 312 5.32 52.48 36.24
N ASP A 313 5.78 51.69 37.23
CA ASP A 313 7.20 51.45 37.51
C ASP A 313 7.72 50.15 36.87
N LEU A 314 6.92 49.51 36.04
CA LEU A 314 7.23 48.17 35.54
C LEU A 314 8.57 48.08 34.80
N PHE A 315 8.94 49.10 34.06
CA PHE A 315 10.16 49.14 33.25
C PHE A 315 11.36 49.78 33.92
N ASP A 316 11.24 50.25 35.18
CA ASP A 316 12.31 50.94 35.88
C ASP A 316 13.46 50.03 36.31
N ARG A 317 13.15 48.75 36.58
CA ARG A 317 14.15 47.83 37.12
C ARG A 317 14.18 46.54 36.33
N MET A 318 15.26 46.34 35.56
CA MET A 318 15.53 45.11 34.88
C MET A 318 16.09 44.05 35.87
N ILE A 319 15.55 42.87 35.81
CA ILE A 319 16.03 41.70 36.56
C ILE A 319 16.44 40.58 35.61
N TRP A 320 17.41 39.79 35.97
CA TRP A 320 17.81 38.61 35.25
C TRP A 320 18.17 37.49 36.22
N ASN A 321 17.98 36.25 35.75
CA ASN A 321 18.33 35.05 36.50
C ASN A 321 18.90 34.02 35.53
N ILE A 322 19.89 33.26 35.96
CA ILE A 322 20.39 32.06 35.32
C ILE A 322 20.46 30.97 36.39
N ALA A 323 19.81 29.84 36.14
CA ALA A 323 19.76 28.72 37.06
C ALA A 323 20.12 27.39 36.37
N GLY A 324 20.86 26.53 37.04
CA GLY A 324 21.06 25.14 36.68
C GLY A 324 20.31 24.24 37.65
N GLY A 325 19.60 23.27 37.15
CA GLY A 325 18.85 22.30 37.97
C GLY A 325 19.20 20.87 37.63
N ILE A 326 19.29 20.01 38.65
CA ILE A 326 19.42 18.57 38.51
C ILE A 326 18.26 17.93 39.28
N ALA A 327 17.46 17.12 38.58
CA ALA A 327 16.30 16.43 39.14
C ALA A 327 16.45 14.92 38.93
N ALA A 328 16.45 14.15 40.03
CA ALA A 328 16.49 12.68 40.02
C ALA A 328 15.30 12.12 40.78
N THR A 329 14.61 11.16 40.19
CA THR A 329 13.54 10.43 40.88
C THR A 329 14.16 9.31 41.72
N ILE A 330 14.03 9.36 43.03
CA ILE A 330 14.58 8.36 43.96
C ILE A 330 13.62 7.15 44.05
N TYR A 331 12.34 7.41 44.13
CA TYR A 331 11.29 6.40 44.23
C TYR A 331 10.08 6.76 43.36
N ASP A 332 9.67 5.82 42.51
CA ASP A 332 8.55 6.00 41.54
C ASP A 332 7.60 4.78 41.55
N GLY A 333 7.64 3.95 42.56
CA GLY A 333 6.83 2.72 42.59
C GLY A 333 7.16 1.70 41.51
N GLY A 334 8.30 1.84 40.82
CA GLY A 334 8.73 0.95 39.74
C GLY A 334 8.30 1.38 38.36
N SER A 335 7.68 2.58 38.20
CA SER A 335 7.14 3.09 36.93
C SER A 335 8.17 3.08 35.81
N LYS A 336 9.36 3.66 35.99
CA LYS A 336 10.40 3.70 34.97
C LYS A 336 10.95 2.32 34.59
N ARG A 337 10.98 1.36 35.55
CA ARG A 337 11.35 -0.02 35.25
C ARG A 337 10.28 -0.72 34.41
N ALA A 338 9.01 -0.47 34.73
CA ALA A 338 7.88 -1.00 33.96
C ALA A 338 7.89 -0.45 32.54
N GLU A 339 8.17 0.86 32.34
CA GLU A 339 8.28 1.48 31.02
C GLU A 339 9.41 0.87 30.17
N VAL A 340 10.58 0.60 30.74
CA VAL A 340 11.67 -0.11 30.04
C VAL A 340 11.23 -1.52 29.65
N ARG A 341 10.49 -2.25 30.52
CA ARG A 341 9.96 -3.57 30.16
C ARG A 341 8.94 -3.48 29.03
N ARG A 342 8.03 -2.50 29.11
CA ARG A 342 7.03 -2.26 28.09
C ARG A 342 7.67 -1.97 26.72
N THR A 343 8.64 -1.05 26.66
CA THR A 343 9.32 -0.68 25.42
C THR A 343 10.13 -1.84 24.83
N LYS A 344 10.77 -2.67 25.66
CA LYS A 344 11.43 -3.90 25.20
C LYS A 344 10.45 -4.90 24.61
N ALA A 345 9.28 -5.10 25.24
CA ALA A 345 8.24 -5.97 24.69
C ALA A 345 7.71 -5.47 23.33
N VAL A 346 7.65 -4.14 23.14
CA VAL A 346 7.30 -3.53 21.82
C VAL A 346 8.37 -3.86 20.77
N VAL A 347 9.66 -3.88 21.13
CA VAL A 347 10.72 -4.30 20.18
C VAL A 347 10.54 -5.76 19.76
N GLU A 348 10.26 -6.65 20.69
CA GLU A 348 10.00 -8.07 20.36
C GLU A 348 8.74 -8.23 19.50
N GLU A 349 7.66 -7.49 19.80
CA GLU A 349 6.45 -7.45 18.96
C GLU A 349 6.79 -7.00 17.53
N ARG A 350 7.55 -5.91 17.36
CA ARG A 350 7.96 -5.39 16.05
C ARG A 350 8.89 -6.34 15.31
N LEU A 351 9.76 -7.05 16.02
CA LEU A 351 10.64 -8.05 15.42
C LEU A 351 9.84 -9.25 14.89
N CYS A 352 8.87 -9.75 15.64
CA CYS A 352 7.96 -10.79 15.16
C CYS A 352 7.12 -10.31 13.97
N ALA A 353 6.62 -9.07 14.00
CA ALA A 353 5.89 -8.48 12.88
C ALA A 353 6.77 -8.36 11.63
N TYR A 354 8.04 -7.98 11.77
CA TYR A 354 9.01 -7.95 10.68
C TYR A 354 9.23 -9.34 10.08
N GLY A 355 9.45 -10.37 10.93
CA GLY A 355 9.57 -11.75 10.46
C GLY A 355 8.34 -12.23 9.71
N LYS A 356 7.14 -11.87 10.19
CA LYS A 356 5.89 -12.19 9.50
C LYS A 356 5.81 -11.55 8.11
N VAL A 357 6.14 -10.26 7.97
CA VAL A 357 6.15 -9.56 6.67
C VAL A 357 7.11 -10.23 5.69
N VAL A 358 8.30 -10.68 6.16
CA VAL A 358 9.26 -11.41 5.33
C VAL A 358 8.68 -12.75 4.86
N LEU A 359 8.06 -13.53 5.76
CA LEU A 359 7.45 -14.82 5.40
C LEU A 359 6.26 -14.65 4.45
N ASP A 360 5.40 -13.67 4.69
CA ASP A 360 4.27 -13.35 3.82
C ASP A 360 4.78 -12.98 2.41
N ALA A 361 5.84 -12.18 2.31
CA ALA A 361 6.45 -11.80 1.05
C ALA A 361 7.06 -12.98 0.29
N LEU A 362 7.76 -13.87 0.97
CA LEU A 362 8.30 -15.10 0.38
C LEU A 362 7.17 -16.00 -0.15
N SER A 363 6.09 -16.16 0.64
CA SER A 363 4.92 -16.94 0.23
C SER A 363 4.22 -16.32 -0.98
N GLU A 364 4.06 -14.98 -1.02
CA GLU A 364 3.46 -14.29 -2.17
C GLU A 364 4.23 -14.54 -3.47
N VAL A 365 5.56 -14.54 -3.44
CA VAL A 365 6.39 -14.80 -4.63
C VAL A 365 6.29 -16.26 -5.03
N GLU A 366 6.49 -17.21 -4.10
CA GLU A 366 6.38 -18.65 -4.38
C GLU A 366 5.02 -19.03 -4.96
N ASP A 367 3.94 -18.54 -4.35
CA ASP A 367 2.57 -18.75 -4.81
C ASP A 367 2.34 -18.16 -6.21
N SER A 368 2.87 -16.96 -6.47
CA SER A 368 2.72 -16.30 -7.78
C SER A 368 3.44 -17.06 -8.89
N ILE A 369 4.65 -17.54 -8.63
CA ILE A 369 5.42 -18.38 -9.55
C ILE A 369 4.66 -19.69 -9.84
N ALA A 370 4.21 -20.36 -8.78
CA ALA A 370 3.50 -21.64 -8.92
C ALA A 370 2.21 -21.49 -9.73
N ARG A 371 1.41 -20.45 -9.44
CA ARG A 371 0.16 -20.16 -10.15
C ARG A 371 0.40 -19.85 -11.62
N GLU A 372 1.39 -19.00 -11.93
CA GLU A 372 1.68 -18.63 -13.32
C GLU A 372 2.15 -19.81 -14.14
N LEU A 373 3.11 -20.61 -13.64
CA LEU A 373 3.59 -21.82 -14.33
C LEU A 373 2.46 -22.80 -14.65
N ARG A 374 1.59 -23.08 -13.69
CA ARG A 374 0.47 -23.99 -13.89
C ARG A 374 -0.61 -23.39 -14.79
N GLN A 375 -0.80 -22.09 -14.76
CA GLN A 375 -1.75 -21.41 -15.65
C GLN A 375 -1.31 -21.45 -17.11
N VAL A 376 -0.02 -21.29 -17.40
CA VAL A 376 0.54 -21.46 -18.76
C VAL A 376 0.24 -22.85 -19.29
N GLU A 377 0.47 -23.88 -18.49
CA GLU A 377 0.17 -25.25 -18.87
C GLU A 377 -1.35 -25.44 -19.11
N TYR A 378 -2.19 -24.89 -18.23
CA TYR A 378 -3.64 -24.97 -18.36
C TYR A 378 -4.16 -24.30 -19.64
N VAL A 379 -3.69 -23.10 -19.96
CA VAL A 379 -4.05 -22.39 -21.22
C VAL A 379 -3.68 -23.26 -22.42
N LYS A 380 -2.49 -23.84 -22.46
CA LYS A 380 -2.07 -24.74 -23.54
C LYS A 380 -3.02 -25.93 -23.70
N ARG A 381 -3.46 -26.57 -22.60
CA ARG A 381 -4.42 -27.67 -22.64
C ARG A 381 -5.80 -27.25 -23.12
N LEU A 382 -6.24 -26.06 -22.76
CA LEU A 382 -7.49 -25.51 -23.27
C LEU A 382 -7.44 -25.16 -24.77
N ASP A 383 -6.30 -24.69 -25.29
CA ASP A 383 -6.11 -24.49 -26.74
C ASP A 383 -6.20 -25.84 -27.49
N GLU A 384 -5.59 -26.92 -26.97
CA GLU A 384 -5.73 -28.25 -27.51
C GLU A 384 -7.19 -28.76 -27.47
N GLN A 385 -7.90 -28.52 -26.36
CA GLN A 385 -9.31 -28.88 -26.19
C GLN A 385 -10.21 -28.11 -27.17
N LEU A 386 -9.94 -26.80 -27.36
CA LEU A 386 -10.67 -25.93 -28.30
C LEU A 386 -10.59 -26.54 -29.72
N ALA A 387 -9.39 -26.84 -30.20
CA ALA A 387 -9.19 -27.41 -31.52
C ALA A 387 -9.91 -28.76 -31.73
N LEU A 388 -10.00 -29.57 -30.66
CA LEU A 388 -10.76 -30.83 -30.71
C LEU A 388 -12.27 -30.60 -30.66
N SER A 389 -12.74 -29.60 -29.91
CA SER A 389 -14.16 -29.21 -29.82
C SER A 389 -14.69 -28.68 -31.16
N GLU A 390 -13.88 -27.92 -31.91
CA GLU A 390 -14.20 -27.45 -33.24
C GLU A 390 -14.39 -28.65 -34.21
N LYS A 391 -13.42 -29.57 -34.25
CA LYS A 391 -13.54 -30.79 -35.09
C LYS A 391 -14.73 -31.67 -34.70
N THR A 392 -15.03 -31.77 -33.40
CA THR A 392 -16.17 -32.52 -32.90
C THR A 392 -17.49 -31.91 -33.34
N LEU A 393 -17.60 -30.60 -33.33
CA LEU A 393 -18.79 -29.89 -33.83
C LEU A 393 -18.97 -30.09 -35.33
N ASP A 394 -17.89 -29.97 -36.12
CA ASP A 394 -17.94 -30.16 -37.57
C ASP A 394 -18.38 -31.62 -37.92
N GLU A 395 -17.87 -32.59 -37.22
CA GLU A 395 -18.29 -33.98 -37.42
C GLU A 395 -19.75 -34.24 -36.99
N ALA A 396 -20.18 -33.67 -35.87
CA ALA A 396 -21.57 -33.76 -35.44
C ALA A 396 -22.54 -33.13 -36.47
N TYR A 397 -22.16 -32.02 -37.09
CA TYR A 397 -22.93 -31.42 -38.19
C TYR A 397 -22.98 -32.31 -39.41
N ASN A 398 -21.87 -32.91 -39.84
CA ASN A 398 -21.80 -33.83 -40.96
C ASN A 398 -22.70 -35.04 -40.72
N GLN A 399 -22.67 -35.66 -39.56
CA GLN A 399 -23.52 -36.80 -39.21
C GLN A 399 -25.01 -36.43 -39.19
N TYR A 400 -25.36 -35.30 -38.59
CA TYR A 400 -26.74 -34.79 -38.56
C TYR A 400 -27.29 -34.49 -39.95
N THR A 401 -26.51 -33.81 -40.82
CA THR A 401 -26.94 -33.48 -42.16
C THR A 401 -27.14 -34.69 -43.04
N ASN A 402 -26.37 -35.76 -42.84
CA ASN A 402 -26.49 -37.03 -43.53
C ASN A 402 -27.55 -37.97 -42.90
N GLY A 403 -28.24 -37.54 -41.84
CA GLY A 403 -29.26 -38.36 -41.15
C GLY A 403 -28.73 -39.50 -40.30
N LEU A 404 -27.44 -39.49 -39.98
CA LEU A 404 -26.75 -40.54 -39.18
C LEU A 404 -26.82 -40.28 -37.67
N SER A 405 -27.19 -39.07 -37.26
CA SER A 405 -27.29 -38.64 -35.86
C SER A 405 -28.47 -37.68 -35.67
N ASP A 406 -28.96 -37.56 -34.43
CA ASP A 406 -29.96 -36.57 -34.05
C ASP A 406 -29.34 -35.16 -33.79
N TYR A 407 -30.21 -34.13 -33.73
CA TYR A 407 -29.78 -32.77 -33.48
C TYR A 407 -29.17 -32.55 -32.08
N LEU A 408 -29.52 -33.42 -31.13
CA LEU A 408 -29.00 -33.32 -29.75
C LEU A 408 -27.45 -33.45 -29.73
N SER A 409 -26.88 -34.30 -30.60
CA SER A 409 -25.43 -34.46 -30.74
C SER A 409 -24.74 -33.14 -31.18
N VAL A 410 -25.36 -32.44 -32.18
CA VAL A 410 -24.85 -31.13 -32.61
C VAL A 410 -24.96 -30.11 -31.50
N LEU A 411 -26.09 -30.04 -30.77
CA LEU A 411 -26.32 -29.11 -29.68
C LEU A 411 -25.33 -29.31 -28.53
N ASN A 412 -25.03 -30.56 -28.16
CA ASN A 412 -24.06 -30.88 -27.14
C ASN A 412 -22.62 -30.47 -27.54
N SER A 413 -22.23 -30.76 -28.77
CA SER A 413 -20.91 -30.33 -29.30
C SER A 413 -20.79 -28.80 -29.39
N LEU A 414 -21.84 -28.12 -29.82
CA LEU A 414 -21.88 -26.66 -29.85
C LEU A 414 -21.76 -26.04 -28.45
N ASN A 415 -22.49 -26.58 -27.47
CA ASN A 415 -22.41 -26.13 -26.08
C ASN A 415 -20.99 -26.31 -25.51
N SER A 416 -20.38 -27.48 -25.76
CA SER A 416 -19.01 -27.73 -25.34
C SER A 416 -18.00 -26.77 -25.97
N LEU A 417 -18.10 -26.51 -27.27
CA LEU A 417 -17.25 -25.52 -27.95
C LEU A 417 -17.41 -24.14 -27.36
N GLN A 418 -18.65 -23.66 -27.22
CA GLN A 418 -18.94 -22.34 -26.67
C GLN A 418 -18.44 -22.18 -25.24
N GLN A 419 -18.53 -23.22 -24.42
CA GLN A 419 -18.00 -23.24 -23.07
C GLN A 419 -16.47 -23.16 -23.08
N THR A 420 -15.78 -24.01 -23.87
CA THR A 420 -14.32 -24.00 -23.99
C THR A 420 -13.79 -22.65 -24.46
N GLN A 421 -14.47 -21.98 -25.40
CA GLN A 421 -14.11 -20.64 -25.86
C GLN A 421 -14.15 -19.62 -24.70
N ARG A 422 -15.19 -19.63 -23.86
CA ARG A 422 -15.30 -18.74 -22.71
C ARG A 422 -14.28 -19.05 -21.62
N GLU A 423 -14.04 -20.34 -21.38
CA GLU A 423 -13.03 -20.81 -20.43
C GLU A 423 -11.62 -20.37 -20.84
N LEU A 424 -11.29 -20.49 -22.13
CA LEU A 424 -9.99 -20.08 -22.65
C LEU A 424 -9.77 -18.57 -22.51
N LEU A 425 -10.78 -17.72 -22.79
CA LEU A 425 -10.68 -16.28 -22.53
C LEU A 425 -10.43 -15.99 -21.06
N THR A 426 -11.16 -16.66 -20.17
CA THR A 426 -10.99 -16.52 -18.72
C THR A 426 -9.61 -17.00 -18.27
N ALA A 427 -9.13 -18.12 -18.83
CA ALA A 427 -7.81 -18.67 -18.49
C ALA A 427 -6.67 -17.76 -18.94
N ARG A 428 -6.77 -17.14 -20.12
CA ARG A 428 -5.80 -16.15 -20.61
C ARG A 428 -5.79 -14.89 -19.73
N PHE A 429 -6.96 -14.39 -19.34
CA PHE A 429 -7.06 -13.28 -18.39
C PHE A 429 -6.46 -13.65 -17.02
N THR A 430 -6.71 -14.86 -16.52
CA THR A 430 -6.14 -15.34 -15.26
C THR A 430 -4.61 -15.38 -15.33
N LEU A 431 -4.03 -15.73 -16.48
CA LEU A 431 -2.59 -15.69 -16.70
C LEU A 431 -2.04 -14.25 -16.60
N VAL A 432 -2.73 -13.26 -17.22
CA VAL A 432 -2.39 -11.83 -17.05
C VAL A 432 -2.43 -11.43 -15.58
N SER A 433 -3.48 -11.86 -14.87
CA SER A 433 -3.66 -11.55 -13.45
C SER A 433 -2.55 -12.12 -12.57
N TYR A 434 -2.08 -13.34 -12.85
CA TYR A 434 -0.97 -13.95 -12.13
C TYR A 434 0.36 -13.26 -12.43
N ARG A 435 0.59 -12.81 -13.67
CA ARG A 435 1.74 -11.99 -14.01
C ARG A 435 1.75 -10.67 -13.25
N ILE A 436 0.62 -9.98 -13.13
CA ILE A 436 0.49 -8.76 -12.34
C ILE A 436 0.80 -9.04 -10.86
N ALA A 437 0.27 -10.13 -10.32
CA ALA A 437 0.52 -10.53 -8.93
C ALA A 437 2.01 -10.83 -8.68
N LEU A 438 2.67 -11.53 -9.61
CA LEU A 438 4.12 -11.78 -9.54
C LEU A 438 4.90 -10.47 -9.56
N CYS A 439 4.60 -9.57 -10.49
CA CYS A 439 5.25 -8.26 -10.58
C CYS A 439 5.11 -7.46 -9.28
N ARG A 440 3.90 -7.43 -8.71
CA ARG A 440 3.65 -6.76 -7.42
C ARG A 440 4.44 -7.40 -6.27
N SER A 441 4.50 -8.72 -6.21
CA SER A 441 5.15 -9.45 -5.11
C SER A 441 6.67 -9.28 -5.09
N LEU A 442 7.28 -9.05 -6.25
CA LEU A 442 8.72 -8.80 -6.36
C LEU A 442 9.10 -7.37 -5.93
N GLY A 443 8.15 -6.45 -5.87
CA GLY A 443 8.40 -5.06 -5.53
C GLY A 443 8.99 -4.26 -6.70
N GLY A 444 9.79 -3.26 -6.42
CA GLY A 444 10.48 -2.43 -7.41
C GLY A 444 10.97 -1.12 -6.81
N ALA A 445 12.10 -0.61 -7.31
CA ALA A 445 12.69 0.66 -6.84
C ALA A 445 11.97 1.91 -7.41
N TRP A 446 11.20 1.75 -8.50
CA TRP A 446 10.50 2.85 -9.19
C TRP A 446 9.52 3.63 -8.30
N ALA A 447 9.00 2.99 -7.25
CA ALA A 447 8.06 3.62 -6.33
C ALA A 447 8.70 4.79 -5.53
N ALA A 448 10.02 4.81 -5.39
CA ALA A 448 10.76 5.90 -4.75
C ALA A 448 10.80 7.18 -5.62
N GLU A 449 10.52 7.08 -6.92
CA GLU A 449 10.54 8.19 -7.88
C GLU A 449 9.20 8.91 -8.03
N ILE A 450 8.18 8.50 -7.26
CA ILE A 450 6.86 9.12 -7.33
C ILE A 450 6.93 10.53 -6.77
N GLU A 451 6.79 11.51 -7.66
CA GLU A 451 6.65 12.90 -7.28
C GLU A 451 5.22 13.20 -6.83
N ARG A 452 5.07 14.11 -5.87
CA ARG A 452 3.77 14.67 -5.49
C ARG A 452 3.20 15.41 -6.70
N GLY A 453 2.12 14.91 -7.29
CA GLY A 453 1.42 15.62 -8.35
C GLY A 453 1.06 17.03 -7.86
N ASP A 454 1.38 18.02 -8.70
CA ASP A 454 1.22 19.44 -8.36
C ASP A 454 -0.27 19.79 -8.25
N GLN A 455 -0.86 19.53 -7.07
CA GLN A 455 -2.26 19.87 -6.76
C GLN A 455 -2.45 21.37 -6.49
N THR A 456 -1.42 22.20 -6.73
CA THR A 456 -1.48 23.66 -6.49
C THR A 456 -2.01 24.46 -7.68
N GLY A 457 -2.33 23.81 -8.79
CA GLY A 457 -2.98 24.43 -9.95
C GLY A 457 -4.50 24.28 -9.90
N GLU A 458 -5.22 25.36 -9.57
CA GLU A 458 -6.66 25.55 -9.77
C GLU A 458 -7.62 24.95 -8.71
N ARG A 459 -7.52 25.39 -7.47
CA ARG A 459 -8.70 25.59 -6.62
C ARG A 459 -8.80 27.10 -6.30
N SER A 460 -9.26 27.88 -7.28
CA SER A 460 -9.79 29.22 -7.12
C SER A 460 -11.31 29.19 -7.28
#